data_97d4f1a2d0c8d7d33c714835656d4c62
#
_entry.id   97d4f1a2d0c8d7d33c714835656d4c62
#
_cell.length_a   1.000
_cell.length_b   1.000
_cell.length_c   1.000
_cell.angle_alpha   90.00
_cell.angle_beta   90.00
_cell.angle_gamma   90.00
#
_symmetry.space_group_name_H-M   'P 1'
#
loop_
_entity.id
_entity.type
_entity.pdbx_description
1 polymer ?
#
loop_
_entity_poly.entity_id
_entity_poly.type
_entity_poly.pdbx_seq_one_letter_code
_entity_poly.pdbx_strand_id
1 'polypeptide(L)'
;QGIWNDKLFPSWDSKYTCNINLEMNYWPSEVTNLSDLNEPLFRLIKEVSESGKETARIMYGANGWVLHHNTDIWRITGALDKAPSGMWPSGGAWLCRHLWERYLYTGDTEFLRSVYPILKGSGLFFDEIMVKEPVHNWLVVCPSNSPENVHSGNDGKATTAAGCTMDNQLIFD
;
A
#
# COMPACT_ATOMS: atom_id res chain seq x y z
N GLN A 1 -5.20 6.18 -15.98
CA GLN A 1 -6.31 6.99 -15.46
C GLN A 1 -5.80 7.87 -14.33
N GLY A 2 -6.45 8.98 -14.08
CA GLY A 2 -6.14 9.91 -13.03
C GLY A 2 -7.31 10.12 -12.09
N ILE A 3 -7.19 11.09 -11.19
CA ILE A 3 -8.32 11.54 -10.38
C ILE A 3 -9.26 12.33 -11.28
N TRP A 4 -10.53 11.89 -11.34
CA TRP A 4 -11.58 12.64 -12.02
C TRP A 4 -12.51 13.29 -11.00
N ASN A 5 -12.69 14.58 -11.11
CA ASN A 5 -13.75 15.31 -10.40
C ASN A 5 -14.04 16.61 -11.14
N ASP A 6 -15.25 17.14 -10.95
CA ASP A 6 -15.75 18.38 -11.55
C ASP A 6 -16.00 19.49 -10.51
N LYS A 7 -15.55 19.27 -9.27
CA LYS A 7 -15.82 20.15 -8.13
C LYS A 7 -14.58 20.92 -7.73
N LEU A 8 -14.76 22.18 -7.32
CA LEU A 8 -13.67 22.99 -6.73
C LEU A 8 -13.21 22.40 -5.38
N PHE A 9 -14.12 21.82 -4.63
CA PHE A 9 -13.86 21.11 -3.38
C PHE A 9 -14.25 19.63 -3.56
N PRO A 10 -13.33 18.81 -4.07
CA PRO A 10 -13.60 17.40 -4.35
C PRO A 10 -13.67 16.58 -3.06
N SER A 11 -14.33 15.43 -3.13
CA SER A 11 -14.30 14.43 -2.06
C SER A 11 -12.86 13.95 -1.85
N TRP A 12 -12.48 13.76 -0.58
CA TRP A 12 -11.13 13.32 -0.16
C TRP A 12 -10.00 14.18 -0.74
N ASP A 13 -10.25 15.46 -1.02
CA ASP A 13 -9.28 16.43 -1.53
C ASP A 13 -8.54 15.96 -2.80
N SER A 14 -9.20 15.17 -3.64
CA SER A 14 -8.64 14.54 -4.85
C SER A 14 -7.41 13.63 -4.60
N LYS A 15 -7.22 13.12 -3.39
CA LYS A 15 -6.15 12.14 -3.11
C LYS A 15 -6.45 10.79 -3.74
N TYR A 16 -5.41 10.06 -4.12
CA TYR A 16 -5.51 8.66 -4.52
C TYR A 16 -5.55 7.79 -3.27
N THR A 17 -6.71 7.25 -2.96
CA THR A 17 -6.89 6.38 -1.78
C THR A 17 -6.43 4.97 -2.09
N CYS A 18 -5.37 4.54 -1.43
CA CYS A 18 -4.64 3.29 -1.68
C CYS A 18 -4.94 2.21 -0.64
N ASN A 19 -6.03 2.35 0.11
CA ASN A 19 -6.47 1.29 1.02
C ASN A 19 -7.61 0.44 0.43
N ILE A 20 -8.06 0.70 -0.78
CA ILE A 20 -8.95 -0.08 -1.67
C ILE A 20 -9.34 0.65 -2.96
N ASN A 21 -9.60 1.97 -2.91
CA ASN A 21 -10.32 2.65 -4.01
C ASN A 21 -9.50 2.69 -5.30
N LEU A 22 -8.21 2.99 -5.21
CA LEU A 22 -7.33 2.98 -6.36
C LEU A 22 -7.22 1.57 -6.94
N GLU A 23 -7.01 0.57 -6.11
CA GLU A 23 -6.85 -0.82 -6.49
C GLU A 23 -8.10 -1.35 -7.21
N MET A 24 -9.30 -1.12 -6.64
CA MET A 24 -10.56 -1.54 -7.26
C MET A 24 -10.75 -1.01 -8.69
N ASN A 25 -10.30 0.20 -8.97
CA ASN A 25 -10.43 0.78 -10.30
C ASN A 25 -9.63 0.02 -11.36
N TYR A 26 -8.59 -0.71 -10.95
CA TYR A 26 -7.71 -1.44 -11.85
C TYR A 26 -7.93 -2.96 -11.86
N TRP A 27 -8.67 -3.53 -10.89
CA TRP A 27 -8.93 -4.97 -10.85
C TRP A 27 -9.49 -5.58 -12.14
N PRO A 28 -10.39 -4.91 -12.88
CA PRO A 28 -10.93 -5.50 -14.11
C PRO A 28 -9.96 -5.46 -15.31
N SER A 29 -8.88 -4.68 -15.27
CA SER A 29 -8.09 -4.36 -16.45
C SER A 29 -7.47 -5.59 -17.12
N GLU A 30 -6.84 -6.47 -16.36
CA GLU A 30 -6.23 -7.68 -16.93
C GLU A 30 -7.28 -8.69 -17.40
N VAL A 31 -8.30 -8.98 -16.59
CA VAL A 31 -9.34 -9.96 -16.91
C VAL A 31 -10.21 -9.57 -18.09
N THR A 32 -10.30 -8.27 -18.40
CA THR A 32 -11.07 -7.76 -19.56
C THR A 32 -10.19 -7.44 -20.76
N ASN A 33 -8.91 -7.85 -20.75
CA ASN A 33 -7.95 -7.57 -21.83
C ASN A 33 -7.72 -6.07 -22.08
N LEU A 34 -7.67 -5.29 -21.01
CA LEU A 34 -7.40 -3.85 -21.01
C LEU A 34 -6.06 -3.53 -20.32
N SER A 35 -5.10 -4.42 -20.44
CA SER A 35 -3.80 -4.36 -19.79
C SER A 35 -3.06 -3.03 -19.99
N ASP A 36 -3.16 -2.43 -21.18
CA ASP A 36 -2.50 -1.16 -21.51
C ASP A 36 -3.00 0.00 -20.64
N LEU A 37 -4.20 -0.11 -20.06
CA LEU A 37 -4.76 0.89 -19.16
C LEU A 37 -4.09 0.89 -17.78
N ASN A 38 -3.26 -0.11 -17.46
CA ASN A 38 -2.48 -0.18 -16.22
C ASN A 38 -1.22 0.70 -16.23
N GLU A 39 -0.76 1.16 -17.38
CA GLU A 39 0.46 1.96 -17.50
C GLU A 39 0.52 3.19 -16.58
N PRO A 40 -0.56 3.98 -16.42
CA PRO A 40 -0.56 5.09 -15.45
C PRO A 40 -0.39 4.62 -14.00
N LEU A 41 -0.96 3.47 -13.64
CA LEU A 41 -0.80 2.88 -12.31
C LEU A 41 0.65 2.41 -12.10
N PHE A 42 1.24 1.72 -13.06
CA PHE A 42 2.62 1.24 -12.94
C PHE A 42 3.63 2.38 -12.81
N ARG A 43 3.39 3.48 -13.53
CA ARG A 43 4.18 4.71 -13.37
C ARG A 43 4.02 5.29 -11.97
N LEU A 44 2.79 5.39 -11.46
CA LEU A 44 2.53 5.86 -10.10
C LEU A 44 3.25 4.98 -9.07
N ILE A 45 3.15 3.64 -9.18
CA ILE A 45 3.83 2.71 -8.26
C ILE A 45 5.35 2.93 -8.28
N LYS A 46 5.93 3.07 -9.45
CA LYS A 46 7.37 3.37 -9.59
C LYS A 46 7.74 4.69 -8.89
N GLU A 47 6.96 5.74 -9.10
CA GLU A 47 7.22 7.06 -8.51
C GLU A 47 7.07 7.03 -6.98
N VAL A 48 6.01 6.42 -6.43
CA VAL A 48 5.83 6.31 -4.98
C VAL A 48 6.83 5.34 -4.34
N SER A 49 7.33 4.35 -5.07
CA SER A 49 8.39 3.49 -4.55
C SER A 49 9.70 4.25 -4.33
N GLU A 50 9.98 5.27 -5.13
CA GLU A 50 11.14 6.14 -4.93
C GLU A 50 10.95 7.12 -3.75
N SER A 51 9.83 7.84 -3.71
CA SER A 51 9.54 8.76 -2.58
C SER A 51 9.34 8.01 -1.26
N GLY A 52 8.80 6.80 -1.32
CA GLY A 52 8.56 5.94 -0.15
C GLY A 52 9.81 5.46 0.56
N LYS A 53 10.98 5.47 -0.09
CA LYS A 53 12.27 5.15 0.53
C LYS A 53 12.62 6.15 1.64
N GLU A 54 12.40 7.41 1.41
CA GLU A 54 12.66 8.44 2.41
C GLU A 54 11.68 8.33 3.58
N THR A 55 10.41 8.06 3.31
CA THR A 55 9.40 7.83 4.34
C THR A 55 9.74 6.60 5.19
N ALA A 56 10.15 5.48 4.58
CA ALA A 56 10.59 4.29 5.31
C ALA A 56 11.77 4.62 6.24
N ARG A 57 12.76 5.31 5.72
CA ARG A 57 13.96 5.70 6.48
C ARG A 57 13.64 6.65 7.64
N ILE A 58 12.82 7.69 7.40
CA ILE A 58 12.58 8.75 8.41
C ILE A 58 11.57 8.29 9.46
N MET A 59 10.47 7.64 9.06
CA MET A 59 9.39 7.27 9.98
C MET A 59 9.65 5.95 10.70
N TYR A 60 10.36 5.01 10.05
CA TYR A 60 10.51 3.65 10.56
C TYR A 60 11.98 3.25 10.81
N GLY A 61 12.94 4.03 10.32
CA GLY A 61 14.36 3.65 10.39
C GLY A 61 14.67 2.42 9.52
N ALA A 62 13.84 2.12 8.53
CA ALA A 62 13.89 0.92 7.72
C ALA A 62 14.38 1.21 6.29
N ASN A 63 14.97 0.18 5.67
CA ASN A 63 15.24 0.15 4.24
C ASN A 63 13.96 -0.20 3.45
N GLY A 64 14.09 -0.30 2.11
CA GLY A 64 12.95 -0.52 1.25
C GLY A 64 12.11 0.73 1.07
N TRP A 65 10.80 0.59 0.91
CA TRP A 65 9.89 1.70 0.74
C TRP A 65 8.50 1.41 1.29
N VAL A 66 7.78 2.47 1.69
CA VAL A 66 6.44 2.40 2.25
C VAL A 66 5.51 3.39 1.56
N LEU A 67 4.25 3.02 1.42
CA LEU A 67 3.15 3.91 1.09
C LEU A 67 2.01 3.63 2.06
N HIS A 68 1.52 4.68 2.71
CA HIS A 68 0.35 4.61 3.57
C HIS A 68 -0.95 4.63 2.75
N HIS A 69 -2.08 4.93 3.39
CA HIS A 69 -3.40 4.76 2.79
C HIS A 69 -3.75 5.73 1.65
N ASN A 70 -3.02 6.81 1.48
CA ASN A 70 -3.25 7.82 0.44
C ASN A 70 -1.94 8.29 -0.20
N THR A 71 -2.04 8.67 -1.47
CA THR A 71 -1.04 9.48 -2.16
C THR A 71 -1.72 10.59 -2.98
N ASP A 72 -0.94 11.42 -3.63
CA ASP A 72 -1.44 12.54 -4.44
C ASP A 72 -0.60 12.74 -5.70
N ILE A 73 -0.82 13.85 -6.40
CA ILE A 73 -0.03 14.21 -7.59
C ILE A 73 1.45 14.46 -7.28
N TRP A 74 1.80 14.73 -6.03
CA TRP A 74 3.16 14.98 -5.55
C TRP A 74 3.86 13.71 -5.05
N ARG A 75 3.15 12.57 -5.06
CA ARG A 75 3.66 11.26 -4.62
C ARG A 75 4.03 11.22 -3.14
N ILE A 76 3.24 11.88 -2.30
CA ILE A 76 3.39 11.76 -0.86
C ILE A 76 3.14 10.30 -0.43
N THR A 77 3.94 9.80 0.52
CA THR A 77 3.88 8.40 0.96
C THR A 77 3.72 8.24 2.46
N GLY A 78 3.89 9.33 3.21
CA GLY A 78 3.73 9.34 4.67
C GLY A 78 2.28 9.14 5.13
N ALA A 79 2.12 8.94 6.43
CA ALA A 79 0.80 8.87 7.06
C ALA A 79 0.08 10.22 6.93
N LEU A 80 -1.14 10.18 6.42
CA LEU A 80 -2.01 11.34 6.25
C LEU A 80 -3.29 11.16 7.06
N ASP A 81 -4.01 12.27 7.26
CA ASP A 81 -5.27 12.31 7.97
C ASP A 81 -5.14 11.88 9.45
N LYS A 82 -6.17 11.25 10.00
CA LYS A 82 -6.20 10.80 11.40
C LYS A 82 -5.54 9.43 11.54
N ALA A 83 -4.95 9.16 12.69
CA ALA A 83 -4.33 7.87 12.99
C ALA A 83 -5.20 6.65 12.64
N PRO A 84 -6.52 6.65 12.86
CA PRO A 84 -7.40 5.53 12.45
C PRO A 84 -7.35 5.13 10.98
N SER A 85 -6.99 6.05 10.11
CA SER A 85 -6.85 5.80 8.66
C SER A 85 -5.39 5.85 8.23
N GLY A 86 -4.64 6.82 8.76
CA GLY A 86 -3.31 7.17 8.29
C GLY A 86 -2.18 6.22 8.68
N MET A 87 -2.32 5.48 9.78
CA MET A 87 -1.26 4.63 10.31
C MET A 87 -1.10 3.28 9.61
N TRP A 88 -1.92 2.99 8.61
CA TRP A 88 -1.83 1.75 7.85
C TRP A 88 -0.71 1.81 6.80
N PRO A 89 0.35 0.99 6.91
CA PRO A 89 1.53 1.09 6.06
C PRO A 89 1.49 0.21 4.80
N SER A 90 0.42 -0.55 4.59
CA SER A 90 0.41 -1.64 3.60
C SER A 90 -0.11 -1.24 2.21
N GLY A 91 -0.34 0.06 1.94
CA GLY A 91 -0.79 0.55 0.64
C GLY A 91 0.18 0.21 -0.49
N GLY A 92 1.49 0.35 -0.24
CA GLY A 92 2.53 -0.01 -1.20
C GLY A 92 2.56 -1.50 -1.53
N ALA A 93 2.43 -2.35 -0.52
CA ALA A 93 2.36 -3.81 -0.71
C ALA A 93 1.13 -4.20 -1.54
N TRP A 94 -0.02 -3.59 -1.28
CA TRP A 94 -1.22 -3.87 -2.07
C TRP A 94 -1.09 -3.44 -3.53
N LEU A 95 -0.49 -2.29 -3.79
CA LEU A 95 -0.22 -1.85 -5.17
C LEU A 95 0.77 -2.78 -5.89
N CYS A 96 1.72 -3.39 -5.19
CA CYS A 96 2.64 -4.37 -5.76
C CYS A 96 1.93 -5.57 -6.39
N ARG A 97 0.76 -5.95 -5.89
CA ARG A 97 -0.03 -7.05 -6.48
C ARG A 97 -0.40 -6.80 -7.94
N HIS A 98 -0.69 -5.56 -8.33
CA HIS A 98 -0.98 -5.22 -9.73
C HIS A 98 0.22 -5.48 -10.66
N LEU A 99 1.44 -5.28 -10.17
CA LEU A 99 2.65 -5.62 -10.92
C LEU A 99 2.79 -7.14 -11.09
N TRP A 100 2.52 -7.89 -10.03
CA TRP A 100 2.56 -9.34 -10.05
C TRP A 100 1.45 -9.93 -10.93
N GLU A 101 0.22 -9.43 -10.84
CA GLU A 101 -0.90 -9.84 -11.68
C GLU A 101 -0.61 -9.60 -13.17
N ARG A 102 -0.05 -8.47 -13.54
CA ARG A 102 0.39 -8.22 -14.93
C ARG A 102 1.29 -9.34 -15.43
N TYR A 103 2.29 -9.74 -14.64
CA TYR A 103 3.15 -10.86 -15.00
C TYR A 103 2.39 -12.18 -15.12
N LEU A 104 1.48 -12.48 -14.19
CA LEU A 104 0.68 -13.72 -14.24
C LEU A 104 -0.19 -13.80 -15.51
N TYR A 105 -0.76 -12.69 -15.95
CA TYR A 105 -1.60 -12.66 -17.16
C TYR A 105 -0.79 -12.68 -18.46
N THR A 106 0.40 -12.10 -18.47
CA THR A 106 1.17 -11.92 -19.71
C THR A 106 2.34 -12.88 -19.86
N GLY A 107 2.89 -13.40 -18.74
CA GLY A 107 4.14 -14.16 -18.74
C GLY A 107 5.37 -13.31 -19.10
N ASP A 108 5.25 -11.97 -19.12
CA ASP A 108 6.33 -11.06 -19.54
C ASP A 108 7.43 -11.00 -18.48
N THR A 109 8.49 -11.75 -18.70
CA THR A 109 9.66 -11.81 -17.81
C THR A 109 10.51 -10.56 -17.84
N GLU A 110 10.51 -9.80 -18.94
CA GLU A 110 11.22 -8.52 -19.01
C GLU A 110 10.51 -7.47 -18.16
N PHE A 111 9.19 -7.43 -18.25
CA PHE A 111 8.40 -6.59 -17.34
C PHE A 111 8.67 -6.96 -15.87
N LEU A 112 8.56 -8.25 -15.53
CA LEU A 112 8.85 -8.71 -14.17
C LEU A 112 10.24 -8.30 -13.69
N ARG A 113 11.27 -8.47 -14.52
CA ARG A 113 12.63 -8.05 -14.20
C ARG A 113 12.71 -6.54 -13.91
N SER A 114 11.97 -5.74 -14.68
CA SER A 114 11.96 -4.28 -14.53
C SER A 114 11.31 -3.81 -13.24
N VAL A 115 10.29 -4.52 -12.74
CA VAL A 115 9.54 -4.16 -11.52
C VAL A 115 10.00 -4.93 -10.28
N TYR A 116 10.81 -5.97 -10.43
CA TYR A 116 11.31 -6.77 -9.31
C TYR A 116 11.98 -5.96 -8.19
N PRO A 117 12.79 -4.91 -8.49
CA PRO A 117 13.33 -4.07 -7.42
C PRO A 117 12.26 -3.36 -6.58
N ILE A 118 11.11 -3.04 -7.17
CA ILE A 118 9.98 -2.41 -6.47
C ILE A 118 9.35 -3.44 -5.51
N LEU A 119 9.06 -4.64 -6.00
CA LEU A 119 8.52 -5.75 -5.19
C LEU A 119 9.47 -6.09 -4.04
N LYS A 120 10.74 -6.28 -4.35
CA LYS A 120 11.78 -6.57 -3.34
C LYS A 120 11.90 -5.47 -2.30
N GLY A 121 11.81 -4.20 -2.71
CA GLY A 121 11.90 -3.06 -1.79
C GLY A 121 10.71 -3.00 -0.83
N SER A 122 9.50 -3.33 -1.28
CA SER A 122 8.33 -3.44 -0.42
C SER A 122 8.51 -4.59 0.59
N GLY A 123 8.92 -5.76 0.14
CA GLY A 123 9.19 -6.90 1.02
C GLY A 123 10.27 -6.61 2.07
N LEU A 124 11.36 -5.95 1.67
CA LEU A 124 12.44 -5.56 2.59
C LEU A 124 11.95 -4.62 3.70
N PHE A 125 11.07 -3.67 3.37
CA PHE A 125 10.49 -2.78 4.36
C PHE A 125 9.76 -3.56 5.46
N PHE A 126 8.89 -4.50 5.08
CA PHE A 126 8.13 -5.28 6.06
C PHE A 126 9.01 -6.26 6.85
N ASP A 127 10.01 -6.87 6.20
CA ASP A 127 10.97 -7.73 6.89
C ASP A 127 11.68 -6.99 8.05
N GLU A 128 11.98 -5.71 7.87
CA GLU A 128 12.67 -4.91 8.87
C GLU A 128 11.74 -4.32 9.96
N ILE A 129 10.46 -4.06 9.65
CA ILE A 129 9.55 -3.42 10.63
C ILE A 129 8.68 -4.39 11.40
N MET A 130 8.54 -5.64 10.94
CA MET A 130 7.77 -6.62 11.68
C MET A 130 8.40 -6.94 13.04
N VAL A 131 7.54 -7.07 14.04
CA VAL A 131 7.95 -7.42 15.42
C VAL A 131 7.34 -8.76 15.83
N LYS A 132 7.97 -9.44 16.77
CA LYS A 132 7.39 -10.64 17.37
C LYS A 132 6.33 -10.26 18.40
N GLU A 133 5.10 -10.74 18.20
CA GLU A 133 4.09 -10.60 19.23
C GLU A 133 4.40 -11.52 20.43
N PRO A 134 4.02 -11.12 21.67
CA PRO A 134 4.57 -11.74 22.88
C PRO A 134 3.96 -13.09 23.25
N VAL A 135 2.83 -13.52 22.64
CA VAL A 135 2.12 -14.75 23.03
C VAL A 135 2.59 -15.95 22.20
N HIS A 136 2.59 -15.81 20.88
CA HIS A 136 2.89 -16.91 19.94
C HIS A 136 4.22 -16.72 19.21
N ASN A 137 4.89 -15.57 19.40
CA ASN A 137 6.09 -15.17 18.66
C ASN A 137 5.90 -15.04 17.14
N TRP A 138 4.68 -14.78 16.70
CA TRP A 138 4.43 -14.50 15.28
C TRP A 138 4.99 -13.14 14.90
N LEU A 139 5.48 -13.03 13.67
CA LEU A 139 5.87 -11.75 13.10
C LEU A 139 4.61 -10.98 12.69
N VAL A 140 4.48 -9.75 13.16
CA VAL A 140 3.32 -8.89 12.91
C VAL A 140 3.75 -7.45 12.69
N VAL A 141 2.96 -6.71 11.91
CA VAL A 141 3.09 -5.25 11.81
C VAL A 141 2.51 -4.60 13.06
N CYS A 142 3.29 -3.72 13.69
CA CYS A 142 2.87 -2.99 14.88
C CYS A 142 3.62 -1.65 15.00
N PRO A 143 2.93 -0.52 15.09
CA PRO A 143 1.48 -0.35 15.02
C PRO A 143 0.94 -0.44 13.59
N SER A 144 -0.33 -0.82 13.47
CA SER A 144 -1.10 -0.76 12.22
C SER A 144 -2.58 -0.53 12.54
N ASN A 145 -3.42 -0.53 11.53
CA ASN A 145 -4.86 -0.51 11.69
C ASN A 145 -5.50 -1.37 10.59
N SER A 146 -6.67 -1.92 10.90
CA SER A 146 -7.50 -2.57 9.87
C SER A 146 -8.39 -1.50 9.24
N PRO A 147 -8.09 -1.01 8.05
CA PRO A 147 -8.88 0.05 7.44
C PRO A 147 -10.29 -0.45 7.08
N GLU A 148 -11.39 0.19 7.49
CA GLU A 148 -11.42 1.28 8.50
C GLU A 148 -12.26 0.81 9.70
N ASN A 149 -11.78 -0.20 10.41
CA ASN A 149 -12.52 -0.87 11.48
C ASN A 149 -12.19 -0.27 12.84
N VAL A 150 -13.20 -0.25 13.68
CA VAL A 150 -13.10 0.11 15.09
C VAL A 150 -13.33 -1.14 15.92
N HIS A 151 -12.47 -1.40 16.88
CA HIS A 151 -12.57 -2.53 17.79
C HIS A 151 -12.62 -2.08 19.25
N SER A 152 -13.00 -3.00 20.15
CA SER A 152 -12.98 -2.75 21.58
C SER A 152 -11.54 -2.80 22.10
N GLY A 153 -11.10 -1.73 22.76
CA GLY A 153 -9.84 -1.66 23.48
C GLY A 153 -10.07 -1.69 24.99
N ASN A 154 -9.02 -1.74 25.76
CA ASN A 154 -9.09 -1.78 27.23
C ASN A 154 -9.83 -0.56 27.83
N ASP A 155 -9.68 0.61 27.20
CA ASP A 155 -10.24 1.87 27.66
C ASP A 155 -11.38 2.39 26.76
N GLY A 156 -12.00 1.50 25.96
CA GLY A 156 -13.08 1.87 25.04
C GLY A 156 -12.84 1.43 23.61
N LYS A 157 -13.17 2.31 22.64
CA LYS A 157 -13.00 2.05 21.21
C LYS A 157 -11.57 2.34 20.77
N ALA A 158 -10.96 1.41 20.07
CA ALA A 158 -9.62 1.55 19.47
C ALA A 158 -9.67 1.28 17.96
N THR A 159 -8.69 1.81 17.24
CA THR A 159 -8.55 1.61 15.80
C THR A 159 -7.16 1.11 15.43
N THR A 160 -6.17 1.37 16.30
CA THR A 160 -4.80 0.92 16.10
C THR A 160 -4.59 -0.43 16.78
N ALA A 161 -3.97 -1.35 16.09
CA ALA A 161 -3.75 -2.72 16.54
C ALA A 161 -2.40 -3.25 16.07
N ALA A 162 -2.06 -4.46 16.50
CA ALA A 162 -0.95 -5.24 15.99
C ALA A 162 -1.47 -6.47 15.26
N GLY A 163 -0.83 -6.86 14.16
CA GLY A 163 -1.13 -8.11 13.47
C GLY A 163 -2.49 -8.15 12.78
N CYS A 164 -2.90 -7.04 12.18
CA CYS A 164 -4.13 -6.99 11.40
C CYS A 164 -4.09 -8.04 10.29
N THR A 165 -5.20 -8.76 10.10
CA THR A 165 -5.31 -9.84 9.09
C THR A 165 -4.93 -9.36 7.69
N MET A 166 -5.36 -8.17 7.32
CA MET A 166 -5.06 -7.60 6.01
C MET A 166 -3.56 -7.43 5.79
N ASP A 167 -2.83 -6.91 6.78
CA ASP A 167 -1.38 -6.76 6.68
C ASP A 167 -0.71 -8.13 6.50
N ASN A 168 -1.08 -9.10 7.33
CA ASN A 168 -0.52 -10.44 7.25
C ASN A 168 -0.74 -11.10 5.89
N GLN A 169 -1.92 -10.90 5.29
CA GLN A 169 -2.23 -11.41 3.95
C GLN A 169 -1.40 -10.73 2.87
N LEU A 170 -1.33 -9.39 2.88
CA LEU A 170 -0.58 -8.63 1.88
C LEU A 170 0.93 -8.85 1.94
N ILE A 171 1.46 -9.09 3.13
CA ILE A 171 2.90 -9.36 3.32
C ILE A 171 3.25 -10.78 2.93
N PHE A 172 2.34 -11.73 3.18
CA PHE A 172 2.54 -13.13 2.81
C PHE A 172 2.58 -13.33 1.29
N ASP A 173 1.72 -12.62 0.54
CA ASP A 173 1.64 -12.68 -0.92
C ASP A 173 2.88 -12.07 -1.60
#